data_92a1f14dc29185a76384b9ba8ea8f4d6
#
_entry.id   92a1f14dc29185a76384b9ba8ea8f4d6
#
_cell.length_a   1.000
_cell.length_b   1.000
_cell.length_c   1.000
_cell.angle_alpha   90.00
_cell.angle_beta   90.00
_cell.angle_gamma   90.00
#
_symmetry.space_group_name_H-M   'P 1'
#
loop_
_entity.id
_entity.type
_entity.pdbx_description
1 polymer ?
#
loop_
_entity_poly.entity_id
_entity_poly.type
_entity_poly.pdbx_seq_one_letter_code
_entity_poly.pdbx_strand_id
1 'polypeptide(L)'
;MDRTPDHGEGEAAAAEGLTGTVVRGTALAGTGYALSQALTLAAYLVLARLVTPTEFGQFTAGMVLVALADLYTDSGMMSALVYRRDRVNEAAATAAIATVIGGFAVSLALLALAPLIGVFFGSTTIAGVAMAVSGMSLVRASGVVPDALLQRRFSFLRRTIVEPVSVLAFGITGVVLTANGLGVWGLVIAQYASMVVKTILSWGLVRWRPQLRLASYAMWRELISYGRHTIAATTVIRVGEEIPVLLLGRFTGAAPLGQFRYGRRIAALPLAMLMAAASYVLFPAFARIATEQERFHASVLRALRWMAILAIGGGLIMIPLGEPLTTLAFGPVWADAGKAAMALGVFAAARWVSSLIVETLKADGRPDVVTRMNVVEIVAGGAAMVALLPLGLVGVCIGVSIGAVVRAAYAFSRAHAVVGLPLTEMLDAIRAPVLAALAMVAILFPLETFVVQAGDQATATGLLLVALEATLGLAIYAGILHALVPGTLAEFRYLVGRMWKRSRPDGEMSDRPRMSPGLSATVRSG
;
A
#
# COMPACT_ATOMS: atom_id res chain seq x y z
N MET A 1 -3.53 52.67 -30.33
CA MET A 1 -4.03 51.28 -30.67
C MET A 1 -3.11 50.31 -29.95
N ASP A 2 -3.48 50.03 -28.73
CA ASP A 2 -2.69 49.24 -27.79
C ASP A 2 -3.26 47.82 -27.80
N ARG A 3 -2.49 46.85 -28.28
CA ARG A 3 -2.87 45.45 -28.24
C ARG A 3 -2.37 44.87 -26.92
N THR A 4 -3.25 44.72 -25.98
CA THR A 4 -2.99 43.90 -24.79
C THR A 4 -2.69 42.46 -25.23
N PRO A 5 -1.59 41.86 -24.81
CA PRO A 5 -1.30 40.44 -25.10
C PRO A 5 -2.32 39.55 -24.41
N ASP A 6 -2.85 38.62 -25.18
CA ASP A 6 -3.80 37.59 -24.72
C ASP A 6 -3.13 36.62 -23.75
N HIS A 7 -3.23 36.89 -22.45
CA HIS A 7 -2.68 36.06 -21.38
C HIS A 7 -3.48 34.76 -21.16
N GLY A 8 -4.67 34.62 -21.75
CA GLY A 8 -5.56 33.49 -21.53
C GLY A 8 -5.18 32.20 -22.29
N GLU A 9 -4.69 32.33 -23.51
CA GLU A 9 -4.32 31.15 -24.33
C GLU A 9 -3.02 30.48 -23.86
N GLY A 10 -2.07 31.25 -23.32
CA GLY A 10 -0.82 30.73 -22.76
C GLY A 10 -1.02 29.94 -21.46
N GLU A 11 -1.93 30.38 -20.60
CA GLU A 11 -2.28 29.68 -19.36
C GLU A 11 -3.07 28.40 -19.60
N ALA A 12 -3.99 28.39 -20.57
CA ALA A 12 -4.75 27.21 -20.96
C ALA A 12 -3.85 26.12 -21.57
N ALA A 13 -2.94 26.48 -22.46
CA ALA A 13 -1.98 25.57 -23.07
C ALA A 13 -0.96 25.02 -22.04
N ALA A 14 -0.53 25.83 -21.08
CA ALA A 14 0.32 25.40 -19.97
C ALA A 14 -0.42 24.44 -19.02
N ALA A 15 -1.71 24.68 -18.74
CA ALA A 15 -2.54 23.81 -17.91
C ALA A 15 -2.83 22.47 -18.61
N GLU A 16 -3.09 22.43 -19.91
CA GLU A 16 -3.24 21.20 -20.70
C GLU A 16 -1.93 20.40 -20.77
N GLY A 17 -0.79 21.05 -20.99
CA GLY A 17 0.53 20.40 -20.95
C GLY A 17 0.87 19.80 -19.59
N LEU A 18 0.52 20.50 -18.50
CA LEU A 18 0.68 20.00 -17.13
C LEU A 18 -0.20 18.79 -16.86
N THR A 19 -1.48 18.84 -17.29
CA THR A 19 -2.43 17.74 -17.11
C THR A 19 -1.98 16.49 -17.87
N GLY A 20 -1.49 16.61 -19.10
CA GLY A 20 -0.95 15.50 -19.88
C GLY A 20 0.30 14.88 -19.24
N THR A 21 1.20 15.71 -18.72
CA THR A 21 2.43 15.26 -18.02
C THR A 21 2.11 14.54 -16.71
N VAL A 22 1.15 15.05 -15.95
CA VAL A 22 0.70 14.43 -14.68
C VAL A 22 0.01 13.10 -14.93
N VAL A 23 -0.89 13.01 -15.92
CA VAL A 23 -1.59 11.75 -16.29
C VAL A 23 -0.59 10.69 -16.75
N ARG A 24 0.36 11.07 -17.62
CA ARG A 24 1.41 10.16 -18.11
C ARG A 24 2.36 9.71 -16.99
N GLY A 25 2.75 10.63 -16.11
CA GLY A 25 3.56 10.34 -14.93
C GLY A 25 2.87 9.40 -13.96
N THR A 26 1.57 9.59 -13.72
CA THR A 26 0.76 8.74 -12.84
C THR A 26 0.59 7.33 -13.42
N ALA A 27 0.35 7.22 -14.73
CA ALA A 27 0.25 5.92 -15.40
C ALA A 27 1.59 5.15 -15.32
N LEU A 28 2.72 5.82 -15.57
CA LEU A 28 4.06 5.23 -15.45
C LEU A 28 4.39 4.82 -14.00
N ALA A 29 4.00 5.61 -13.01
CA ALA A 29 4.18 5.25 -11.60
C ALA A 29 3.32 4.03 -11.23
N GLY A 30 2.09 3.96 -11.74
CA GLY A 30 1.18 2.83 -11.55
C GLY A 30 1.71 1.53 -12.16
N THR A 31 2.23 1.59 -13.39
CA THR A 31 2.84 0.40 -14.04
C THR A 31 4.10 -0.07 -13.32
N GLY A 32 4.95 0.87 -12.87
CA GLY A 32 6.14 0.52 -12.08
C GLY A 32 5.80 -0.11 -10.72
N TYR A 33 4.77 0.41 -10.07
CA TYR A 33 4.27 -0.19 -8.84
C TYR A 33 3.73 -1.60 -9.07
N ALA A 34 2.92 -1.81 -10.11
CA ALA A 34 2.39 -3.12 -10.46
C ALA A 34 3.50 -4.11 -10.80
N LEU A 35 4.52 -3.67 -11.55
CA LEU A 35 5.70 -4.48 -11.85
C LEU A 35 6.47 -4.86 -10.57
N SER A 36 6.71 -3.90 -9.67
CA SER A 36 7.38 -4.18 -8.39
C SER A 36 6.59 -5.18 -7.55
N GLN A 37 5.25 -5.09 -7.53
CA GLN A 37 4.41 -6.03 -6.80
C GLN A 37 4.44 -7.43 -7.43
N ALA A 38 4.40 -7.53 -8.76
CA ALA A 38 4.53 -8.80 -9.47
C ALA A 38 5.90 -9.47 -9.23
N LEU A 39 6.98 -8.69 -9.33
CA LEU A 39 8.34 -9.16 -9.04
C LEU A 39 8.50 -9.60 -7.58
N THR A 40 7.90 -8.85 -6.66
CA THR A 40 7.91 -9.19 -5.24
C THR A 40 7.15 -10.50 -5.00
N LEU A 41 5.97 -10.66 -5.61
CA LEU A 41 5.22 -11.90 -5.50
C LEU A 41 6.01 -13.09 -6.06
N ALA A 42 6.60 -12.93 -7.24
CA ALA A 42 7.45 -13.95 -7.85
C ALA A 42 8.63 -14.35 -6.94
N ALA A 43 9.33 -13.36 -6.36
CA ALA A 43 10.41 -13.61 -5.41
C ALA A 43 9.94 -14.40 -4.19
N TYR A 44 8.79 -14.03 -3.61
CA TYR A 44 8.22 -14.74 -2.46
C TYR A 44 7.74 -16.16 -2.82
N LEU A 45 7.19 -16.38 -4.02
CA LEU A 45 6.82 -17.71 -4.50
C LEU A 45 8.02 -18.66 -4.56
N VAL A 46 9.14 -18.18 -5.11
CA VAL A 46 10.36 -18.98 -5.19
C VAL A 46 11.00 -19.18 -3.81
N LEU A 47 11.12 -18.11 -3.02
CA LEU A 47 11.68 -18.18 -1.68
C LEU A 47 10.88 -19.09 -0.75
N ALA A 48 9.56 -19.14 -0.85
CA ALA A 48 8.72 -20.03 -0.04
C ALA A 48 9.02 -21.52 -0.26
N ARG A 49 9.60 -21.89 -1.40
CA ARG A 49 10.02 -23.27 -1.70
C ARG A 49 11.41 -23.60 -1.14
N LEU A 50 12.20 -22.58 -0.79
CA LEU A 50 13.60 -22.70 -0.38
C LEU A 50 13.81 -22.41 1.12
N VAL A 51 12.90 -21.67 1.73
CA VAL A 51 12.97 -21.18 3.11
C VAL A 51 11.84 -21.78 3.93
N THR A 52 12.13 -22.24 5.14
CA THR A 52 11.12 -22.72 6.08
C THR A 52 10.34 -21.58 6.73
N PRO A 53 9.11 -21.82 7.22
CA PRO A 53 8.38 -20.83 8.01
C PRO A 53 9.16 -20.34 9.24
N THR A 54 9.95 -21.20 9.87
CA THR A 54 10.80 -20.85 11.02
C THR A 54 11.88 -19.85 10.65
N GLU A 55 12.63 -20.11 9.57
CA GLU A 55 13.69 -19.20 9.10
C GLU A 55 13.13 -17.84 8.70
N PHE A 56 12.01 -17.84 7.99
CA PHE A 56 11.35 -16.60 7.61
C PHE A 56 10.79 -15.84 8.83
N GLY A 57 10.30 -16.56 9.83
CA GLY A 57 9.86 -16.00 11.11
C GLY A 57 11.03 -15.40 11.91
N GLN A 58 12.16 -16.09 11.96
CA GLN A 58 13.39 -15.57 12.60
C GLN A 58 13.89 -14.29 11.93
N PHE A 59 13.90 -14.27 10.59
CA PHE A 59 14.20 -13.05 9.82
C PHE A 59 13.24 -11.93 10.18
N THR A 60 11.92 -12.21 10.19
CA THR A 60 10.89 -11.22 10.52
C THR A 60 11.05 -10.68 11.93
N ALA A 61 11.28 -11.54 12.93
CA ALA A 61 11.50 -11.14 14.31
C ALA A 61 12.75 -10.26 14.47
N GLY A 62 13.85 -10.62 13.81
CA GLY A 62 15.08 -9.82 13.81
C GLY A 62 14.90 -8.43 13.18
N MET A 63 14.02 -8.31 12.19
CA MET A 63 13.73 -7.03 11.50
C MET A 63 12.84 -6.07 12.31
N VAL A 64 12.19 -6.50 13.39
CA VAL A 64 11.24 -5.66 14.16
C VAL A 64 11.85 -4.33 14.60
N LEU A 65 13.06 -4.38 15.17
CA LEU A 65 13.75 -3.15 15.61
C LEU A 65 14.05 -2.22 14.44
N VAL A 66 14.48 -2.76 13.31
CA VAL A 66 14.76 -1.97 12.10
C VAL A 66 13.47 -1.32 11.59
N ALA A 67 12.35 -2.06 11.57
CA ALA A 67 11.06 -1.55 11.13
C ALA A 67 10.56 -0.38 12.01
N LEU A 68 10.80 -0.43 13.32
CA LEU A 68 10.50 0.65 14.24
C LEU A 68 11.47 1.84 14.08
N ALA A 69 12.74 1.56 13.87
CA ALA A 69 13.79 2.56 13.73
C ALA A 69 13.74 3.33 12.40
N ASP A 70 13.21 2.72 11.35
CA ASP A 70 13.03 3.34 10.03
C ASP A 70 12.23 4.65 10.10
N LEU A 71 11.35 4.77 11.08
CA LEU A 71 10.59 6.00 11.35
C LEU A 71 11.47 7.21 11.64
N TYR A 72 12.53 6.99 12.40
CA TYR A 72 13.43 8.06 12.82
C TYR A 72 14.43 8.41 11.73
N THR A 73 14.71 7.47 10.84
CA THR A 73 15.66 7.67 9.74
C THR A 73 15.06 8.41 8.56
N ASP A 74 13.78 8.17 8.22
CA ASP A 74 13.14 8.66 7.00
C ASP A 74 12.25 9.89 7.19
N SER A 75 11.55 9.97 8.32
CA SER A 75 10.22 10.56 8.32
C SER A 75 10.15 12.07 8.32
N GLY A 76 11.06 12.73 8.97
CA GLY A 76 10.93 14.19 9.09
C GLY A 76 11.58 14.94 7.94
N MET A 77 12.78 14.57 7.60
CA MET A 77 13.62 15.34 6.67
C MET A 77 13.27 15.08 5.21
N MET A 78 12.82 13.86 4.87
CA MET A 78 12.38 13.55 3.52
C MET A 78 11.17 14.38 3.11
N SER A 79 10.12 14.40 3.95
CA SER A 79 8.91 15.18 3.69
C SER A 79 9.23 16.69 3.63
N ALA A 80 10.01 17.20 4.58
CA ALA A 80 10.42 18.59 4.60
C ALA A 80 11.18 18.98 3.32
N LEU A 81 12.07 18.12 2.83
CA LEU A 81 12.85 18.38 1.62
C LEU A 81 12.00 18.36 0.35
N VAL A 82 11.00 17.48 0.27
CA VAL A 82 10.10 17.37 -0.89
C VAL A 82 9.22 18.62 -1.04
N TYR A 83 8.67 19.13 0.06
CA TYR A 83 7.76 20.28 0.05
C TYR A 83 8.46 21.64 0.02
N ARG A 84 9.76 21.70 0.34
CA ARG A 84 10.50 22.95 0.40
C ARG A 84 10.69 23.59 -0.98
N ARG A 85 10.48 24.91 -1.09
CA ARG A 85 10.61 25.65 -2.36
C ARG A 85 11.94 26.38 -2.49
N ASP A 86 12.49 26.86 -1.40
CA ASP A 86 13.71 27.70 -1.29
C ASP A 86 14.87 26.95 -0.62
N ARG A 87 16.09 27.41 -0.82
CA ARG A 87 17.34 26.93 -0.19
C ARG A 87 17.50 25.38 -0.26
N VAL A 88 17.06 24.76 -1.35
CA VAL A 88 16.97 23.29 -1.51
C VAL A 88 18.32 22.61 -1.37
N ASN A 89 19.39 23.21 -1.93
CA ASN A 89 20.73 22.61 -1.84
C ASN A 89 21.29 22.62 -0.41
N GLU A 90 21.02 23.68 0.34
CA GLU A 90 21.39 23.77 1.76
C GLU A 90 20.59 22.76 2.60
N ALA A 91 19.27 22.68 2.38
CA ALA A 91 18.41 21.70 3.04
C ALA A 91 18.84 20.25 2.71
N ALA A 92 19.15 19.96 1.45
CA ALA A 92 19.63 18.64 1.03
C ALA A 92 21.00 18.28 1.62
N ALA A 93 21.94 19.24 1.67
CA ALA A 93 23.25 19.03 2.29
C ALA A 93 23.14 18.80 3.80
N THR A 94 22.31 19.60 4.48
CA THR A 94 22.04 19.45 5.91
C THR A 94 21.35 18.13 6.22
N ALA A 95 20.31 17.76 5.44
CA ALA A 95 19.60 16.50 5.59
C ALA A 95 20.52 15.30 5.35
N ALA A 96 21.44 15.36 4.36
CA ALA A 96 22.35 14.26 4.07
C ALA A 96 23.30 13.97 5.26
N ILE A 97 23.88 14.99 5.86
CA ILE A 97 24.71 14.83 7.07
C ILE A 97 23.88 14.30 8.23
N ALA A 98 22.74 14.95 8.49
CA ALA A 98 21.89 14.61 9.63
C ALA A 98 21.33 13.19 9.55
N THR A 99 20.89 12.74 8.35
CA THR A 99 20.39 11.37 8.17
C THR A 99 21.49 10.32 8.31
N VAL A 100 22.69 10.57 7.79
CA VAL A 100 23.81 9.61 7.93
C VAL A 100 24.26 9.51 9.39
N ILE A 101 24.42 10.65 10.10
CA ILE A 101 24.78 10.64 11.54
C ILE A 101 23.66 9.96 12.34
N GLY A 102 22.39 10.31 12.07
CA GLY A 102 21.24 9.70 12.71
C GLY A 102 21.16 8.19 12.43
N GLY A 103 21.32 7.78 11.18
CA GLY A 103 21.35 6.37 10.78
C GLY A 103 22.48 5.57 11.43
N PHE A 104 23.66 6.19 11.59
CA PHE A 104 24.76 5.57 12.33
C PHE A 104 24.44 5.41 13.83
N ALA A 105 23.93 6.46 14.46
CA ALA A 105 23.52 6.40 15.87
C ALA A 105 22.41 5.38 16.11
N VAL A 106 21.40 5.34 15.21
CA VAL A 106 20.32 4.33 15.24
C VAL A 106 20.89 2.93 15.06
N SER A 107 21.82 2.71 14.10
CA SER A 107 22.45 1.40 13.90
C SER A 107 23.18 0.91 15.14
N LEU A 108 23.92 1.80 15.84
CA LEU A 108 24.57 1.46 17.11
C LEU A 108 23.56 1.14 18.22
N ALA A 109 22.48 1.91 18.32
CA ALA A 109 21.41 1.65 19.28
C ALA A 109 20.74 0.30 19.02
N LEU A 110 20.44 -0.02 17.76
CA LEU A 110 19.85 -1.30 17.35
C LEU A 110 20.80 -2.48 17.66
N LEU A 111 22.09 -2.30 17.41
CA LEU A 111 23.11 -3.31 17.73
C LEU A 111 23.15 -3.57 19.26
N ALA A 112 23.10 -2.52 20.07
CA ALA A 112 23.07 -2.64 21.53
C ALA A 112 21.76 -3.28 22.05
N LEU A 113 20.63 -3.04 21.38
CA LEU A 113 19.32 -3.60 21.73
C LEU A 113 19.10 -5.02 21.18
N ALA A 114 19.86 -5.46 20.19
CA ALA A 114 19.68 -6.76 19.55
C ALA A 114 19.70 -7.97 20.50
N PRO A 115 20.57 -8.04 21.55
CA PRO A 115 20.53 -9.12 22.53
C PRO A 115 19.19 -9.17 23.28
N LEU A 116 18.58 -8.02 23.58
CA LEU A 116 17.28 -7.97 24.26
C LEU A 116 16.17 -8.57 23.40
N ILE A 117 16.23 -8.40 22.09
CA ILE A 117 15.32 -9.05 21.14
C ILE A 117 15.48 -10.58 21.18
N GLY A 118 16.72 -11.08 21.25
CA GLY A 118 16.98 -12.50 21.43
C GLY A 118 16.38 -13.06 22.72
N VAL A 119 16.54 -12.34 23.82
CA VAL A 119 15.91 -12.71 25.12
C VAL A 119 14.39 -12.64 25.04
N PHE A 120 13.84 -11.60 24.43
CA PHE A 120 12.40 -11.43 24.28
C PHE A 120 11.77 -12.58 23.49
N PHE A 121 12.36 -12.98 22.37
CA PHE A 121 11.85 -14.08 21.54
C PHE A 121 12.38 -15.48 21.96
N GLY A 122 13.26 -15.55 22.94
CA GLY A 122 13.85 -16.82 23.41
C GLY A 122 14.72 -17.52 22.36
N SER A 123 15.43 -16.78 21.48
CA SER A 123 16.20 -17.36 20.38
C SER A 123 17.51 -16.61 20.11
N THR A 124 18.62 -17.34 20.18
CA THR A 124 19.95 -16.82 19.84
C THR A 124 20.08 -16.50 18.35
N THR A 125 19.42 -17.25 17.47
CA THR A 125 19.38 -16.97 16.03
C THR A 125 18.71 -15.64 15.77
N ILE A 126 17.58 -15.33 16.43
CA ILE A 126 16.91 -14.04 16.29
C ILE A 126 17.81 -12.90 16.78
N ALA A 127 18.54 -13.10 17.89
CA ALA A 127 19.52 -12.11 18.35
C ALA A 127 20.61 -11.86 17.30
N GLY A 128 21.16 -12.92 16.71
CA GLY A 128 22.16 -12.83 15.65
C GLY A 128 21.64 -12.11 14.40
N VAL A 129 20.41 -12.42 13.99
CA VAL A 129 19.73 -11.72 12.88
C VAL A 129 19.54 -10.25 13.23
N ALA A 130 19.05 -9.92 14.44
CA ALA A 130 18.85 -8.54 14.88
C ALA A 130 20.17 -7.74 14.91
N MET A 131 21.28 -8.36 15.35
CA MET A 131 22.61 -7.76 15.27
C MET A 131 23.03 -7.52 13.82
N ALA A 132 22.87 -8.51 12.95
CA ALA A 132 23.26 -8.40 11.55
C ALA A 132 22.49 -7.32 10.80
N VAL A 133 21.17 -7.18 11.05
CA VAL A 133 20.32 -6.19 10.35
C VAL A 133 20.47 -4.78 10.93
N SER A 134 21.13 -4.58 12.07
CA SER A 134 21.28 -3.26 12.70
C SER A 134 21.94 -2.22 11.78
N GLY A 135 22.89 -2.63 10.95
CA GLY A 135 23.57 -1.78 9.97
C GLY A 135 22.68 -1.30 8.81
N MET A 136 21.50 -1.89 8.61
CA MET A 136 20.59 -1.51 7.53
C MET A 136 20.10 -0.07 7.64
N SER A 137 19.93 0.44 8.88
CA SER A 137 19.52 1.83 9.11
C SER A 137 20.54 2.84 8.57
N LEU A 138 21.84 2.54 8.64
CA LEU A 138 22.89 3.38 8.05
C LEU A 138 22.85 3.35 6.51
N VAL A 139 22.72 2.16 5.92
CA VAL A 139 22.60 2.02 4.45
C VAL A 139 21.38 2.79 3.95
N ARG A 140 20.25 2.62 4.60
CA ARG A 140 19.01 3.34 4.26
C ARG A 140 19.17 4.84 4.40
N ALA A 141 19.76 5.32 5.50
CA ALA A 141 19.98 6.74 5.77
C ALA A 141 20.76 7.43 4.64
N SER A 142 21.73 6.74 4.06
CA SER A 142 22.54 7.26 2.94
C SER A 142 21.73 7.42 1.64
N GLY A 143 20.59 6.71 1.50
CA GLY A 143 19.71 6.75 0.34
C GLY A 143 18.54 7.75 0.46
N VAL A 144 18.22 8.26 1.65
CA VAL A 144 17.05 9.11 1.92
C VAL A 144 17.02 10.38 1.07
N VAL A 145 18.12 11.13 1.06
CA VAL A 145 18.19 12.42 0.35
C VAL A 145 18.14 12.25 -1.18
N PRO A 146 18.90 11.34 -1.80
CA PRO A 146 18.73 11.06 -3.23
C PRO A 146 17.31 10.66 -3.60
N ASP A 147 16.65 9.81 -2.82
CA ASP A 147 15.27 9.38 -3.08
C ASP A 147 14.29 10.57 -2.96
N ALA A 148 14.45 11.44 -1.95
CA ALA A 148 13.67 12.66 -1.80
C ALA A 148 13.83 13.62 -2.99
N LEU A 149 15.06 13.81 -3.47
CA LEU A 149 15.35 14.66 -4.62
C LEU A 149 14.79 14.08 -5.94
N LEU A 150 14.80 12.74 -6.09
CA LEU A 150 14.13 12.07 -7.21
C LEU A 150 12.63 12.30 -7.17
N GLN A 151 12.02 12.18 -6.00
CA GLN A 151 10.59 12.43 -5.81
C GLN A 151 10.23 13.88 -6.10
N ARG A 152 11.03 14.83 -5.63
CA ARG A 152 10.83 16.26 -5.85
C ARG A 152 10.85 16.65 -7.34
N ARG A 153 11.74 16.06 -8.14
CA ARG A 153 11.89 16.37 -9.57
C ARG A 153 10.78 15.79 -10.44
N PHE A 154 9.73 15.19 -9.86
CA PHE A 154 8.66 14.48 -10.57
C PHE A 154 9.20 13.49 -11.61
N SER A 155 10.39 12.95 -11.41
CA SER A 155 10.98 11.96 -12.31
C SER A 155 10.38 10.58 -12.02
N PHE A 156 9.07 10.43 -12.24
CA PHE A 156 8.32 9.19 -12.03
C PHE A 156 8.99 8.00 -12.70
N LEU A 157 9.52 8.18 -13.92
CA LEU A 157 10.21 7.13 -14.66
C LEU A 157 11.46 6.63 -13.91
N ARG A 158 12.27 7.56 -13.35
CA ARG A 158 13.49 7.19 -12.61
C ARG A 158 13.18 6.44 -11.32
N ARG A 159 12.18 6.93 -10.57
CA ARG A 159 11.73 6.26 -9.35
C ARG A 159 11.09 4.90 -9.64
N THR A 160 10.35 4.78 -10.74
CA THR A 160 9.73 3.54 -11.19
C THR A 160 10.75 2.45 -11.54
N ILE A 161 11.96 2.82 -11.93
CA ILE A 161 13.05 1.84 -12.20
C ILE A 161 13.75 1.40 -10.91
N VAL A 162 13.96 2.32 -9.95
CA VAL A 162 14.71 2.03 -8.73
C VAL A 162 14.05 0.93 -7.90
N GLU A 163 12.73 0.99 -7.71
CA GLU A 163 12.00 0.01 -6.91
C GLU A 163 12.00 -1.39 -7.53
N PRO A 164 11.63 -1.62 -8.81
CA PRO A 164 11.67 -2.94 -9.41
C PRO A 164 13.06 -3.58 -9.41
N VAL A 165 14.10 -2.79 -9.68
CA VAL A 165 15.49 -3.31 -9.71
C VAL A 165 15.94 -3.69 -8.29
N SER A 166 15.57 -2.94 -7.27
CA SER A 166 15.90 -3.31 -5.88
C SER A 166 15.16 -4.58 -5.43
N VAL A 167 13.93 -4.78 -5.88
CA VAL A 167 13.16 -6.01 -5.64
C VAL A 167 13.80 -7.20 -6.36
N LEU A 168 14.26 -7.02 -7.60
CA LEU A 168 15.00 -8.06 -8.32
C LEU A 168 16.30 -8.43 -7.59
N ALA A 169 17.03 -7.44 -7.08
CA ALA A 169 18.24 -7.69 -6.30
C ALA A 169 17.93 -8.52 -5.05
N PHE A 170 16.84 -8.21 -4.31
CA PHE A 170 16.37 -9.04 -3.21
C PHE A 170 16.05 -10.47 -3.65
N GLY A 171 15.24 -10.62 -4.69
CA GLY A 171 14.78 -11.92 -5.16
C GLY A 171 15.92 -12.80 -5.65
N ILE A 172 16.78 -12.27 -6.52
CA ILE A 172 17.91 -13.03 -7.08
C ILE A 172 18.88 -13.43 -5.97
N THR A 173 19.34 -12.47 -5.14
CA THR A 173 20.29 -12.75 -4.05
C THR A 173 19.67 -13.71 -3.05
N GLY A 174 18.41 -13.52 -2.66
CA GLY A 174 17.70 -14.39 -1.72
C GLY A 174 17.60 -15.81 -2.25
N VAL A 175 17.14 -16.00 -3.48
CA VAL A 175 17.01 -17.32 -4.11
C VAL A 175 18.37 -18.02 -4.22
N VAL A 176 19.39 -17.34 -4.73
CA VAL A 176 20.73 -17.93 -4.87
C VAL A 176 21.31 -18.36 -3.52
N LEU A 177 21.25 -17.50 -2.51
CA LEU A 177 21.86 -17.80 -1.22
C LEU A 177 21.08 -18.84 -0.41
N THR A 178 19.74 -18.79 -0.44
CA THR A 178 18.93 -19.80 0.26
C THR A 178 18.98 -21.16 -0.42
N ALA A 179 19.05 -21.22 -1.76
CA ALA A 179 19.30 -22.46 -2.49
C ALA A 179 20.68 -23.11 -2.17
N ASN A 180 21.65 -22.30 -1.77
CA ASN A 180 22.96 -22.77 -1.29
C ASN A 180 22.98 -23.06 0.23
N GLY A 181 21.83 -23.14 0.89
CA GLY A 181 21.71 -23.57 2.28
C GLY A 181 21.98 -22.48 3.32
N LEU A 182 22.05 -21.19 2.95
CA LEU A 182 22.26 -20.11 3.93
C LEU A 182 21.00 -19.80 4.76
N GLY A 183 19.82 -20.32 4.42
CA GLY A 183 18.57 -20.16 5.19
C GLY A 183 18.27 -18.69 5.53
N VAL A 184 18.08 -18.39 6.82
CA VAL A 184 17.79 -17.03 7.30
C VAL A 184 18.86 -16.00 6.93
N TRP A 185 20.12 -16.40 6.87
CA TRP A 185 21.23 -15.51 6.51
C TRP A 185 21.19 -15.09 5.05
N GLY A 186 20.72 -15.98 4.18
CA GLY A 186 20.44 -15.65 2.77
C GLY A 186 19.44 -14.51 2.64
N LEU A 187 18.40 -14.49 3.47
CA LEU A 187 17.39 -13.41 3.51
C LEU A 187 17.99 -12.09 4.03
N VAL A 188 18.85 -12.14 5.05
CA VAL A 188 19.54 -10.96 5.59
C VAL A 188 20.42 -10.31 4.52
N ILE A 189 21.24 -11.11 3.83
CA ILE A 189 22.11 -10.61 2.76
C ILE A 189 21.29 -10.08 1.58
N ALA A 190 20.20 -10.76 1.20
CA ALA A 190 19.30 -10.31 0.15
C ALA A 190 18.70 -8.94 0.47
N GLN A 191 18.31 -8.71 1.73
CA GLN A 191 17.79 -7.42 2.15
C GLN A 191 18.83 -6.30 2.06
N TYR A 192 20.08 -6.58 2.44
CA TYR A 192 21.19 -5.65 2.22
C TYR A 192 21.44 -5.37 0.74
N ALA A 193 21.46 -6.41 -0.10
CA ALA A 193 21.64 -6.26 -1.54
C ALA A 193 20.56 -5.34 -2.15
N SER A 194 19.31 -5.54 -1.78
CA SER A 194 18.19 -4.68 -2.18
C SER A 194 18.42 -3.22 -1.78
N MET A 195 18.77 -2.98 -0.51
CA MET A 195 18.97 -1.62 0.00
C MET A 195 20.18 -0.93 -0.63
N VAL A 196 21.28 -1.64 -0.81
CA VAL A 196 22.49 -1.11 -1.45
C VAL A 196 22.23 -0.78 -2.90
N VAL A 197 21.58 -1.67 -3.66
CA VAL A 197 21.18 -1.42 -5.06
C VAL A 197 20.26 -0.22 -5.16
N LYS A 198 19.25 -0.12 -4.30
CA LYS A 198 18.34 1.04 -4.23
C LYS A 198 19.11 2.34 -3.99
N THR A 199 20.03 2.35 -3.03
CA THR A 199 20.86 3.51 -2.69
C THR A 199 21.75 3.91 -3.86
N ILE A 200 22.48 2.97 -4.45
CA ILE A 200 23.40 3.22 -5.59
C ILE A 200 22.62 3.79 -6.78
N LEU A 201 21.50 3.18 -7.13
CA LEU A 201 20.65 3.65 -8.23
C LEU A 201 20.10 5.06 -7.96
N SER A 202 19.66 5.34 -6.74
CA SER A 202 19.14 6.66 -6.38
C SER A 202 20.22 7.73 -6.51
N TRP A 203 21.44 7.47 -6.05
CA TRP A 203 22.58 8.37 -6.22
C TRP A 203 22.96 8.56 -7.69
N GLY A 204 23.03 7.49 -8.46
CA GLY A 204 23.39 7.53 -9.89
C GLY A 204 22.38 8.33 -10.73
N LEU A 205 21.09 8.16 -10.45
CA LEU A 205 20.01 8.81 -11.20
C LEU A 205 19.80 10.28 -10.84
N VAL A 206 20.03 10.65 -9.59
CA VAL A 206 19.86 12.04 -9.12
C VAL A 206 20.92 12.98 -9.68
N ARG A 207 22.13 12.49 -9.92
CA ARG A 207 23.30 13.29 -10.33
C ARG A 207 23.54 14.52 -9.43
N TRP A 208 23.08 14.47 -8.17
CA TRP A 208 23.31 15.51 -7.18
C TRP A 208 24.58 15.17 -6.39
N ARG A 209 25.38 16.19 -6.10
CA ARG A 209 26.58 16.06 -5.28
C ARG A 209 26.41 16.89 -4.01
N PRO A 210 26.55 16.30 -2.81
CA PRO A 210 26.39 17.02 -1.56
C PRO A 210 27.49 18.07 -1.38
N GLN A 211 27.08 19.32 -1.28
CA GLN A 211 27.96 20.42 -0.91
C GLN A 211 27.94 20.56 0.61
N LEU A 212 28.72 19.75 1.32
CA LEU A 212 28.71 19.66 2.78
C LEU A 212 28.94 21.00 3.48
N ARG A 213 29.63 21.94 2.82
CA ARG A 213 29.86 23.32 3.32
C ARG A 213 28.57 24.14 3.49
N LEU A 214 27.50 23.77 2.81
CA LEU A 214 26.19 24.44 2.91
C LEU A 214 25.38 23.94 4.11
N ALA A 215 25.80 22.89 4.78
CA ALA A 215 25.07 22.34 5.91
C ALA A 215 25.06 23.32 7.08
N SER A 216 23.89 23.54 7.67
CA SER A 216 23.66 24.51 8.73
C SER A 216 22.82 23.91 9.86
N TYR A 217 23.23 24.19 11.11
CA TYR A 217 22.46 23.80 12.30
C TYR A 217 21.06 24.45 12.34
N ALA A 218 20.95 25.68 11.87
CA ALA A 218 19.67 26.38 11.79
C ALA A 218 18.71 25.66 10.85
N MET A 219 19.19 25.22 9.68
CA MET A 219 18.44 24.43 8.73
C MET A 219 18.02 23.07 9.30
N TRP A 220 18.91 22.39 10.00
CA TRP A 220 18.61 21.11 10.68
C TRP A 220 17.47 21.26 11.70
N ARG A 221 17.51 22.30 12.53
CA ARG A 221 16.46 22.58 13.52
C ARG A 221 15.10 22.86 12.85
N GLU A 222 15.11 23.55 11.72
CA GLU A 222 13.91 23.82 10.93
C GLU A 222 13.32 22.53 10.34
N LEU A 223 14.16 21.68 9.74
CA LEU A 223 13.74 20.39 9.16
C LEU A 223 13.15 19.45 10.22
N ILE A 224 13.78 19.34 11.39
CA ILE A 224 13.28 18.51 12.50
C ILE A 224 11.97 19.07 13.06
N SER A 225 11.87 20.39 13.21
CA SER A 225 10.64 21.01 13.72
C SER A 225 9.43 20.69 12.82
N TYR A 226 9.62 20.67 11.51
CA TYR A 226 8.59 20.23 10.56
C TYR A 226 8.31 18.73 10.66
N GLY A 227 9.36 17.91 10.76
CA GLY A 227 9.24 16.44 10.74
C GLY A 227 8.64 15.82 11.98
N ARG A 228 8.80 16.42 13.16
CA ARG A 228 8.41 15.82 14.45
C ARG A 228 6.93 15.39 14.53
N HIS A 229 6.03 16.16 13.92
CA HIS A 229 4.60 15.86 13.93
C HIS A 229 4.27 14.66 13.02
N THR A 230 4.94 14.59 11.87
CA THR A 230 4.83 13.44 10.94
C THR A 230 5.39 12.18 11.57
N ILE A 231 6.53 12.28 12.28
CA ILE A 231 7.14 11.15 13.01
C ILE A 231 6.16 10.58 14.02
N ALA A 232 5.57 11.44 14.89
CA ALA A 232 4.66 10.98 15.92
C ALA A 232 3.44 10.21 15.36
N ALA A 233 2.80 10.76 14.33
CA ALA A 233 1.65 10.11 13.68
C ALA A 233 2.03 8.77 13.03
N THR A 234 3.18 8.70 12.36
CA THR A 234 3.64 7.48 11.69
C THR A 234 4.09 6.42 12.69
N THR A 235 4.66 6.83 13.84
CA THR A 235 5.08 5.93 14.92
C THR A 235 3.90 5.10 15.44
N VAL A 236 2.75 5.72 15.69
CA VAL A 236 1.55 5.02 16.14
C VAL A 236 1.16 3.91 15.17
N ILE A 237 1.17 4.20 13.87
CA ILE A 237 0.81 3.23 12.83
C ILE A 237 1.80 2.06 12.83
N ARG A 238 3.10 2.34 12.84
CA ARG A 238 4.14 1.30 12.77
C ARG A 238 4.17 0.41 14.01
N VAL A 239 4.07 1.00 15.18
CA VAL A 239 3.97 0.22 16.42
C VAL A 239 2.77 -0.73 16.33
N GLY A 240 1.61 -0.24 15.87
CA GLY A 240 0.44 -1.08 15.66
C GLY A 240 0.67 -2.23 14.67
N GLU A 241 1.45 -2.00 13.61
CA GLU A 241 1.79 -3.04 12.62
C GLU A 241 2.73 -4.13 13.17
N GLU A 242 3.54 -3.81 14.18
CA GLU A 242 4.47 -4.77 14.78
C GLU A 242 3.90 -5.51 16.01
N ILE A 243 2.77 -5.09 16.59
CA ILE A 243 2.14 -5.79 17.71
C ILE A 243 1.84 -7.27 17.41
N PRO A 244 1.24 -7.65 16.27
CA PRO A 244 1.02 -9.06 15.93
C PRO A 244 2.33 -9.87 15.85
N VAL A 245 3.39 -9.22 15.34
CA VAL A 245 4.73 -9.84 15.23
C VAL A 245 5.32 -10.12 16.60
N LEU A 246 5.23 -9.15 17.51
CA LEU A 246 5.71 -9.27 18.88
C LEU A 246 4.93 -10.36 19.66
N LEU A 247 3.59 -10.37 19.55
CA LEU A 247 2.76 -11.35 20.23
C LEU A 247 3.00 -12.77 19.71
N LEU A 248 2.95 -12.97 18.38
CA LEU A 248 3.18 -14.28 17.80
C LEU A 248 4.60 -14.78 18.09
N GLY A 249 5.60 -13.97 17.81
CA GLY A 249 6.98 -14.38 18.01
C GLY A 249 7.30 -14.72 19.46
N ARG A 250 6.72 -14.00 20.43
CA ARG A 250 6.96 -14.24 21.87
C ARG A 250 6.22 -15.46 22.41
N PHE A 251 4.96 -15.66 22.01
CA PHE A 251 4.09 -16.64 22.65
C PHE A 251 3.86 -17.90 21.81
N THR A 252 4.03 -17.83 20.49
CA THR A 252 3.80 -18.99 19.61
C THR A 252 5.07 -19.42 18.86
N GLY A 253 6.11 -18.58 18.84
CA GLY A 253 7.39 -18.89 18.23
C GLY A 253 7.57 -18.38 16.78
N ALA A 254 8.71 -18.72 16.18
CA ALA A 254 9.12 -18.18 14.88
C ALA A 254 8.28 -18.73 13.71
N ALA A 255 7.91 -20.02 13.71
CA ALA A 255 7.18 -20.61 12.59
C ALA A 255 5.80 -19.96 12.38
N PRO A 256 4.92 -19.80 13.40
CA PRO A 256 3.66 -19.07 13.23
C PRO A 256 3.86 -17.62 12.79
N LEU A 257 4.94 -16.97 13.21
CA LEU A 257 5.28 -15.62 12.76
C LEU A 257 5.59 -15.57 11.26
N GLY A 258 6.34 -16.54 10.75
CA GLY A 258 6.60 -16.70 9.31
C GLY A 258 5.31 -16.91 8.54
N GLN A 259 4.45 -17.82 9.02
CA GLN A 259 3.13 -18.09 8.45
C GLN A 259 2.24 -16.83 8.41
N PHE A 260 2.22 -16.05 9.50
CA PHE A 260 1.49 -14.78 9.57
C PHE A 260 1.90 -13.79 8.47
N ARG A 261 3.20 -13.60 8.28
CA ARG A 261 3.71 -12.64 7.26
C ARG A 261 3.31 -13.04 5.86
N TYR A 262 3.39 -14.32 5.51
CA TYR A 262 2.95 -14.84 4.22
C TYR A 262 1.42 -14.74 4.09
N GLY A 263 0.66 -15.17 5.08
CA GLY A 263 -0.80 -15.08 5.08
C GLY A 263 -1.30 -13.65 4.93
N ARG A 264 -0.70 -12.69 5.65
CA ARG A 264 -1.04 -11.25 5.52
C ARG A 264 -0.76 -10.73 4.11
N ARG A 265 0.31 -11.19 3.48
CA ARG A 265 0.64 -10.80 2.11
C ARG A 265 -0.37 -11.32 1.10
N ILE A 266 -0.78 -12.58 1.23
CA ILE A 266 -1.78 -13.20 0.35
C ILE A 266 -3.14 -12.53 0.53
N ALA A 267 -3.58 -12.31 1.76
CA ALA A 267 -4.83 -11.62 2.04
C ALA A 267 -4.90 -10.22 1.41
N ALA A 268 -3.75 -9.56 1.22
CA ALA A 268 -3.69 -8.25 0.61
C ALA A 268 -3.68 -8.26 -0.94
N LEU A 269 -3.38 -9.40 -1.59
CA LEU A 269 -3.21 -9.46 -3.05
C LEU A 269 -4.42 -9.01 -3.86
N PRO A 270 -5.68 -9.45 -3.57
CA PRO A 270 -6.82 -9.07 -4.39
C PRO A 270 -7.06 -7.57 -4.44
N LEU A 271 -6.61 -6.87 -3.40
CA LEU A 271 -6.93 -5.47 -3.17
C LEU A 271 -5.76 -4.51 -3.43
N ALA A 272 -4.53 -5.01 -3.47
CA ALA A 272 -3.33 -4.18 -3.63
C ALA A 272 -3.33 -3.33 -4.92
N MET A 273 -3.82 -3.91 -6.03
CA MET A 273 -3.90 -3.20 -7.32
C MET A 273 -4.99 -2.13 -7.32
N LEU A 274 -6.12 -2.38 -6.65
CA LEU A 274 -7.24 -1.45 -6.56
C LEU A 274 -6.87 -0.18 -5.80
N MET A 275 -6.07 -0.31 -4.75
CA MET A 275 -5.64 0.84 -3.95
C MET A 275 -4.70 1.77 -4.66
N ALA A 276 -3.74 1.25 -5.34
CA ALA A 276 -2.83 2.11 -6.09
C ALA A 276 -3.63 3.05 -7.00
N ALA A 277 -4.65 2.53 -7.69
CA ALA A 277 -5.53 3.33 -8.53
C ALA A 277 -6.42 4.31 -7.73
N ALA A 278 -7.01 3.84 -6.62
CA ALA A 278 -7.95 4.64 -5.83
C ALA A 278 -7.29 5.85 -5.15
N SER A 279 -6.13 5.66 -4.50
CA SER A 279 -5.45 6.74 -3.77
C SER A 279 -4.98 7.87 -4.69
N TYR A 280 -4.58 7.57 -5.93
CA TYR A 280 -4.16 8.59 -6.89
C TYR A 280 -5.31 9.41 -7.45
N VAL A 281 -6.53 8.89 -7.46
CA VAL A 281 -7.70 9.53 -8.08
C VAL A 281 -8.61 10.18 -7.05
N LEU A 282 -8.88 9.49 -5.93
CA LEU A 282 -9.91 9.91 -4.99
C LEU A 282 -9.52 11.16 -4.19
N PHE A 283 -8.32 11.23 -3.65
CA PHE A 283 -7.90 12.38 -2.85
C PHE A 283 -7.93 13.71 -3.64
N PRO A 284 -7.31 13.82 -4.83
CA PRO A 284 -7.38 15.06 -5.61
C PRO A 284 -8.80 15.39 -6.10
N ALA A 285 -9.62 14.36 -6.39
CA ALA A 285 -10.99 14.56 -6.81
C ALA A 285 -11.84 15.14 -5.68
N PHE A 286 -11.73 14.59 -4.47
CA PHE A 286 -12.46 15.07 -3.30
C PHE A 286 -12.01 16.46 -2.86
N ALA A 287 -10.71 16.74 -2.86
CA ALA A 287 -10.18 18.05 -2.50
C ALA A 287 -10.70 19.19 -3.40
N ARG A 288 -10.99 18.91 -4.68
CA ARG A 288 -11.55 19.89 -5.62
C ARG A 288 -13.01 20.25 -5.36
N ILE A 289 -13.80 19.34 -4.81
CA ILE A 289 -15.24 19.50 -4.60
C ILE A 289 -15.60 19.65 -3.11
N ALA A 290 -14.61 19.71 -2.23
CA ALA A 290 -14.83 19.78 -0.78
C ALA A 290 -15.65 20.99 -0.32
N THR A 291 -15.67 22.08 -1.10
CA THR A 291 -16.47 23.28 -0.82
C THR A 291 -17.94 23.16 -1.25
N GLU A 292 -18.28 22.19 -2.11
CA GLU A 292 -19.64 21.94 -2.59
C GLU A 292 -20.24 20.74 -1.84
N GLN A 293 -20.80 20.96 -0.66
CA GLN A 293 -21.13 19.90 0.32
C GLN A 293 -22.05 18.80 -0.24
N GLU A 294 -23.12 19.14 -1.00
CA GLU A 294 -24.00 18.12 -1.58
C GLU A 294 -23.30 17.25 -2.63
N ARG A 295 -22.50 17.87 -3.51
CA ARG A 295 -21.72 17.14 -4.52
C ARG A 295 -20.62 16.29 -3.88
N PHE A 296 -20.01 16.81 -2.81
CA PHE A 296 -19.02 16.09 -2.04
C PHE A 296 -19.62 14.83 -1.40
N HIS A 297 -20.73 14.96 -0.67
CA HIS A 297 -21.42 13.83 -0.05
C HIS A 297 -21.85 12.77 -1.07
N ALA A 298 -22.51 13.17 -2.15
CA ALA A 298 -22.93 12.25 -3.21
C ALA A 298 -21.74 11.52 -3.85
N SER A 299 -20.61 12.20 -4.04
CA SER A 299 -19.40 11.62 -4.60
C SER A 299 -18.73 10.64 -3.65
N VAL A 300 -18.65 10.96 -2.36
CA VAL A 300 -18.10 10.07 -1.32
C VAL A 300 -18.97 8.81 -1.19
N LEU A 301 -20.29 8.93 -1.11
CA LEU A 301 -21.20 7.78 -1.00
C LEU A 301 -21.14 6.86 -2.22
N ARG A 302 -21.06 7.44 -3.43
CA ARG A 302 -20.86 6.66 -4.65
C ARG A 302 -19.50 5.91 -4.64
N ALA A 303 -18.44 6.59 -4.26
CA ALA A 303 -17.11 5.98 -4.13
C ALA A 303 -17.10 4.88 -3.04
N LEU A 304 -17.78 5.11 -1.91
CA LEU A 304 -17.94 4.13 -0.83
C LEU A 304 -18.62 2.86 -1.31
N ARG A 305 -19.70 2.98 -2.07
CA ARG A 305 -20.41 1.83 -2.64
C ARG A 305 -19.50 0.98 -3.52
N TRP A 306 -18.79 1.61 -4.46
CA TRP A 306 -17.87 0.88 -5.34
C TRP A 306 -16.68 0.27 -4.59
N MET A 307 -16.13 1.02 -3.64
CA MET A 307 -15.04 0.53 -2.81
C MET A 307 -15.49 -0.66 -1.95
N ALA A 308 -16.70 -0.60 -1.36
CA ALA A 308 -17.26 -1.69 -0.58
C ALA A 308 -17.50 -2.95 -1.44
N ILE A 309 -18.04 -2.79 -2.65
CA ILE A 309 -18.25 -3.91 -3.59
C ILE A 309 -16.92 -4.62 -3.86
N LEU A 310 -15.89 -3.88 -4.20
CA LEU A 310 -14.59 -4.46 -4.57
C LEU A 310 -13.85 -5.02 -3.34
N ALA A 311 -13.83 -4.24 -2.24
CA ALA A 311 -13.06 -4.60 -1.05
C ALA A 311 -13.66 -5.77 -0.27
N ILE A 312 -14.98 -5.80 -0.12
CA ILE A 312 -15.67 -6.85 0.64
C ILE A 312 -15.64 -8.16 -0.16
N GLY A 313 -15.98 -8.11 -1.45
CA GLY A 313 -15.88 -9.30 -2.32
C GLY A 313 -14.46 -9.85 -2.41
N GLY A 314 -13.47 -8.98 -2.68
CA GLY A 314 -12.07 -9.38 -2.79
C GLY A 314 -11.42 -9.80 -1.47
N GLY A 315 -11.86 -9.26 -0.33
CA GLY A 315 -11.37 -9.69 0.98
C GLY A 315 -11.98 -11.00 1.44
N LEU A 316 -13.31 -11.14 1.36
CA LEU A 316 -14.01 -12.31 1.88
C LEU A 316 -13.84 -13.57 1.00
N ILE A 317 -13.51 -13.44 -0.28
CA ILE A 317 -13.18 -14.59 -1.13
C ILE A 317 -11.93 -15.35 -0.63
N MET A 318 -11.08 -14.69 0.16
CA MET A 318 -9.93 -15.33 0.80
C MET A 318 -10.34 -16.33 1.88
N ILE A 319 -11.57 -16.27 2.39
CA ILE A 319 -12.05 -17.23 3.41
C ILE A 319 -12.10 -18.66 2.83
N PRO A 320 -12.77 -18.95 1.71
CA PRO A 320 -12.71 -20.29 1.12
C PRO A 320 -11.40 -20.59 0.41
N LEU A 321 -10.75 -19.62 -0.23
CA LEU A 321 -9.62 -19.86 -1.14
C LEU A 321 -8.24 -19.63 -0.53
N GLY A 322 -8.14 -19.08 0.69
CA GLY A 322 -6.85 -18.71 1.29
C GLY A 322 -5.93 -19.92 1.53
N GLU A 323 -6.46 -21.01 2.07
CA GLU A 323 -5.67 -22.21 2.37
C GLU A 323 -5.26 -22.96 1.09
N PRO A 324 -6.16 -23.34 0.16
CA PRO A 324 -5.77 -24.03 -1.07
C PRO A 324 -4.83 -23.19 -1.94
N LEU A 325 -5.09 -21.90 -2.08
CA LEU A 325 -4.20 -21.01 -2.84
C LEU A 325 -2.78 -20.98 -2.25
N THR A 326 -2.68 -20.92 -0.93
CA THR A 326 -1.38 -20.85 -0.24
C THR A 326 -0.62 -22.16 -0.34
N THR A 327 -1.30 -23.28 -0.12
CA THR A 327 -0.71 -24.62 -0.19
C THR A 327 -0.22 -24.94 -1.59
N LEU A 328 -0.99 -24.61 -2.62
CA LEU A 328 -0.60 -24.83 -4.01
C LEU A 328 0.53 -23.89 -4.46
N ALA A 329 0.47 -22.61 -4.07
CA ALA A 329 1.48 -21.63 -4.48
C ALA A 329 2.83 -21.84 -3.78
N PHE A 330 2.81 -22.01 -2.46
CA PHE A 330 4.02 -22.03 -1.62
C PHE A 330 4.42 -23.44 -1.14
N GLY A 331 3.50 -24.39 -1.17
CA GLY A 331 3.68 -25.76 -0.68
C GLY A 331 2.99 -26.02 0.66
N PRO A 332 2.84 -27.31 1.04
CA PRO A 332 2.05 -27.72 2.19
C PRO A 332 2.62 -27.23 3.53
N VAL A 333 3.91 -26.95 3.62
CA VAL A 333 4.55 -26.37 4.80
C VAL A 333 3.98 -25.00 5.16
N TRP A 334 3.32 -24.32 4.20
CA TRP A 334 2.70 -23.00 4.35
C TRP A 334 1.17 -23.05 4.53
N ALA A 335 0.58 -24.20 4.84
CA ALA A 335 -0.87 -24.36 5.02
C ALA A 335 -1.42 -23.39 6.10
N ASP A 336 -0.72 -23.19 7.22
CA ASP A 336 -1.15 -22.27 8.26
C ASP A 336 -1.09 -20.79 7.81
N ALA A 337 -0.26 -20.44 6.82
CA ALA A 337 -0.33 -19.10 6.20
C ALA A 337 -1.64 -18.92 5.43
N GLY A 338 -2.19 -19.99 4.87
CA GLY A 338 -3.52 -20.01 4.28
C GLY A 338 -4.61 -19.72 5.32
N LYS A 339 -4.57 -20.41 6.46
CA LYS A 339 -5.51 -20.15 7.58
C LYS A 339 -5.37 -18.70 8.10
N ALA A 340 -4.15 -18.16 8.14
CA ALA A 340 -3.93 -16.76 8.46
C ALA A 340 -4.53 -15.84 7.38
N ALA A 341 -4.40 -16.17 6.08
CA ALA A 341 -4.99 -15.39 5.00
C ALA A 341 -6.52 -15.39 5.05
N MET A 342 -7.14 -16.53 5.37
CA MET A 342 -8.59 -16.65 5.60
C MET A 342 -9.05 -15.69 6.70
N ALA A 343 -8.42 -15.74 7.88
CA ALA A 343 -8.77 -14.88 9.00
C ALA A 343 -8.51 -13.39 8.73
N LEU A 344 -7.49 -13.07 7.92
CA LEU A 344 -7.12 -11.70 7.54
C LEU A 344 -7.91 -11.16 6.34
N GLY A 345 -8.74 -11.95 5.66
CA GLY A 345 -9.62 -11.49 4.60
C GLY A 345 -10.57 -10.38 5.05
N VAL A 346 -11.13 -10.53 6.27
CA VAL A 346 -11.98 -9.51 6.91
C VAL A 346 -11.18 -8.24 7.21
N PHE A 347 -9.94 -8.37 7.73
CA PHE A 347 -9.04 -7.23 7.93
C PHE A 347 -8.82 -6.47 6.62
N ALA A 348 -8.50 -7.17 5.55
CA ALA A 348 -8.31 -6.56 4.24
C ALA A 348 -9.56 -5.77 3.81
N ALA A 349 -10.74 -6.35 3.83
CA ALA A 349 -12.00 -5.71 3.49
C ALA A 349 -12.29 -4.45 4.33
N ALA A 350 -12.24 -4.56 5.66
CA ALA A 350 -12.55 -3.47 6.58
C ALA A 350 -11.54 -2.31 6.46
N ARG A 351 -10.25 -2.63 6.33
CA ARG A 351 -9.19 -1.65 6.17
C ARG A 351 -9.36 -0.83 4.88
N TRP A 352 -9.79 -1.47 3.82
CA TRP A 352 -10.00 -0.85 2.52
C TRP A 352 -11.23 0.04 2.48
N VAL A 353 -12.35 -0.44 2.98
CA VAL A 353 -13.57 0.38 3.09
C VAL A 353 -13.30 1.63 3.94
N SER A 354 -12.61 1.47 5.07
CA SER A 354 -12.26 2.61 5.93
C SER A 354 -11.21 3.55 5.34
N SER A 355 -10.40 3.11 4.35
CA SER A 355 -9.40 3.98 3.72
C SER A 355 -10.03 5.14 2.93
N LEU A 356 -11.20 4.93 2.35
CA LEU A 356 -11.95 6.01 1.69
C LEU A 356 -12.31 7.13 2.68
N ILE A 357 -12.79 6.75 3.87
CA ILE A 357 -13.12 7.73 4.92
C ILE A 357 -11.86 8.47 5.39
N VAL A 358 -10.71 7.81 5.41
CA VAL A 358 -9.43 8.47 5.70
C VAL A 358 -9.13 9.57 4.68
N GLU A 359 -9.28 9.29 3.39
CA GLU A 359 -9.05 10.30 2.34
C GLU A 359 -10.11 11.43 2.40
N THR A 360 -11.36 11.09 2.74
CA THR A 360 -12.43 12.08 2.95
C THR A 360 -12.09 13.03 4.12
N LEU A 361 -11.69 12.47 5.27
CA LEU A 361 -11.31 13.27 6.46
C LEU A 361 -10.06 14.12 6.22
N LYS A 362 -9.09 13.62 5.45
CA LYS A 362 -7.93 14.41 5.05
C LYS A 362 -8.31 15.57 4.13
N ALA A 363 -9.22 15.35 3.19
CA ALA A 363 -9.73 16.38 2.30
C ALA A 363 -10.51 17.46 3.05
N ASP A 364 -11.21 17.08 4.13
CA ASP A 364 -11.92 17.98 5.06
C ASP A 364 -10.97 18.67 6.08
N GLY A 365 -9.66 18.46 5.99
CA GLY A 365 -8.67 19.08 6.87
C GLY A 365 -8.61 18.52 8.30
N ARG A 366 -9.07 17.29 8.53
CA ARG A 366 -9.17 16.65 9.86
C ARG A 366 -8.23 15.41 10.02
N PRO A 367 -6.91 15.57 9.86
CA PRO A 367 -5.96 14.46 10.02
C PRO A 367 -5.85 13.96 11.47
N ASP A 368 -6.27 14.76 12.46
CA ASP A 368 -6.35 14.39 13.87
C ASP A 368 -7.28 13.19 14.10
N VAL A 369 -8.42 13.16 13.40
CA VAL A 369 -9.38 12.05 13.47
C VAL A 369 -8.76 10.76 12.93
N VAL A 370 -7.98 10.84 11.86
CA VAL A 370 -7.27 9.68 11.28
C VAL A 370 -6.30 9.06 12.29
N THR A 371 -5.58 9.88 13.05
CA THR A 371 -4.70 9.39 14.12
C THR A 371 -5.48 8.65 15.20
N ARG A 372 -6.63 9.18 15.62
CA ARG A 372 -7.52 8.51 16.59
C ARG A 372 -8.07 7.19 16.08
N MET A 373 -8.43 7.10 14.78
CA MET A 373 -8.85 5.84 14.14
C MET A 373 -7.76 4.76 14.26
N ASN A 374 -6.50 5.11 14.04
CA ASN A 374 -5.39 4.17 14.17
C ASN A 374 -5.18 3.73 15.64
N VAL A 375 -5.31 4.65 16.61
CA VAL A 375 -5.23 4.31 18.04
C VAL A 375 -6.37 3.35 18.43
N VAL A 376 -7.60 3.60 17.98
CA VAL A 376 -8.75 2.72 18.22
C VAL A 376 -8.51 1.32 17.64
N GLU A 377 -7.98 1.23 16.40
CA GLU A 377 -7.59 -0.05 15.79
C GLU A 377 -6.57 -0.81 16.65
N ILE A 378 -5.52 -0.11 17.10
CA ILE A 378 -4.44 -0.70 17.90
C ILE A 378 -4.96 -1.21 19.25
N VAL A 379 -5.76 -0.40 19.94
CA VAL A 379 -6.28 -0.77 21.27
C VAL A 379 -7.27 -1.93 21.17
N ALA A 380 -8.26 -1.82 20.28
CA ALA A 380 -9.27 -2.86 20.11
C ALA A 380 -8.66 -4.15 19.54
N GLY A 381 -7.83 -4.03 18.50
CA GLY A 381 -7.12 -5.17 17.92
C GLY A 381 -6.13 -5.80 18.89
N GLY A 382 -5.36 -4.98 19.63
CA GLY A 382 -4.43 -5.45 20.65
C GLY A 382 -5.13 -6.24 21.77
N ALA A 383 -6.22 -5.70 22.30
CA ALA A 383 -7.03 -6.40 23.30
C ALA A 383 -7.60 -7.72 22.77
N ALA A 384 -8.15 -7.71 21.54
CA ALA A 384 -8.68 -8.91 20.90
C ALA A 384 -7.57 -9.95 20.61
N MET A 385 -6.39 -9.52 20.15
CA MET A 385 -5.24 -10.42 19.94
C MET A 385 -4.79 -11.09 21.23
N VAL A 386 -4.71 -10.34 22.34
CA VAL A 386 -4.34 -10.91 23.64
C VAL A 386 -5.42 -11.89 24.13
N ALA A 387 -6.70 -11.55 24.01
CA ALA A 387 -7.80 -12.41 24.41
C ALA A 387 -7.87 -13.72 23.60
N LEU A 388 -7.56 -13.64 22.30
CA LEU A 388 -7.61 -14.79 21.37
C LEU A 388 -6.24 -15.49 21.21
N LEU A 389 -5.21 -15.05 21.93
CA LEU A 389 -3.87 -15.65 21.87
C LEU A 389 -3.83 -17.17 22.12
N PRO A 390 -4.68 -17.74 23.02
CA PRO A 390 -4.73 -19.20 23.19
C PRO A 390 -5.08 -19.99 21.92
N LEU A 391 -5.73 -19.35 20.93
CA LEU A 391 -6.00 -19.95 19.62
C LEU A 391 -4.80 -19.87 18.64
N GLY A 392 -3.64 -19.42 19.14
CA GLY A 392 -2.40 -19.31 18.37
C GLY A 392 -2.48 -18.32 17.22
N LEU A 393 -1.93 -18.71 16.07
CA LEU A 393 -1.85 -17.88 14.85
C LEU A 393 -3.22 -17.35 14.41
N VAL A 394 -4.21 -18.23 14.33
CA VAL A 394 -5.56 -17.87 13.85
C VAL A 394 -6.21 -16.87 14.79
N GLY A 395 -6.07 -17.06 16.11
CA GLY A 395 -6.60 -16.13 17.11
C GLY A 395 -6.02 -14.72 16.97
N VAL A 396 -4.71 -14.60 16.78
CA VAL A 396 -4.08 -13.30 16.56
C VAL A 396 -4.57 -12.67 15.24
N CYS A 397 -4.73 -13.45 14.17
CA CYS A 397 -5.25 -12.93 12.89
C CYS A 397 -6.71 -12.46 13.02
N ILE A 398 -7.55 -13.16 13.77
CA ILE A 398 -8.92 -12.72 14.09
C ILE A 398 -8.89 -11.43 14.90
N GLY A 399 -8.00 -11.32 15.90
CA GLY A 399 -7.82 -10.10 16.67
C GLY A 399 -7.43 -8.88 15.82
N VAL A 400 -6.53 -9.07 14.86
CA VAL A 400 -6.19 -8.04 13.85
C VAL A 400 -7.43 -7.63 13.04
N SER A 401 -8.25 -8.59 12.64
CA SER A 401 -9.48 -8.35 11.86
C SER A 401 -10.53 -7.61 12.69
N ILE A 402 -10.70 -7.95 13.97
CA ILE A 402 -11.59 -7.24 14.89
C ILE A 402 -11.14 -5.77 15.02
N GLY A 403 -9.83 -5.51 15.20
CA GLY A 403 -9.29 -4.16 15.25
C GLY A 403 -9.66 -3.33 14.02
N ALA A 404 -9.52 -3.91 12.83
CA ALA A 404 -9.86 -3.24 11.57
C ALA A 404 -11.37 -2.97 11.43
N VAL A 405 -12.23 -3.88 11.86
CA VAL A 405 -13.69 -3.69 11.88
C VAL A 405 -14.08 -2.58 12.85
N VAL A 406 -13.53 -2.57 14.07
CA VAL A 406 -13.78 -1.50 15.05
C VAL A 406 -13.29 -0.15 14.52
N ARG A 407 -12.13 -0.10 13.87
CA ARG A 407 -11.64 1.09 13.17
C ARG A 407 -12.61 1.57 12.10
N ALA A 408 -13.15 0.67 11.27
CA ALA A 408 -14.12 1.02 10.23
C ALA A 408 -15.41 1.58 10.83
N ALA A 409 -15.93 0.96 11.89
CA ALA A 409 -17.12 1.46 12.61
C ALA A 409 -16.86 2.85 13.22
N TYR A 410 -15.70 3.06 13.84
CA TYR A 410 -15.30 4.38 14.35
C TYR A 410 -15.14 5.40 13.21
N ALA A 411 -14.58 5.00 12.07
CA ALA A 411 -14.45 5.86 10.90
C ALA A 411 -15.82 6.37 10.42
N PHE A 412 -16.80 5.50 10.30
CA PHE A 412 -18.17 5.87 9.91
C PHE A 412 -18.84 6.80 10.92
N SER A 413 -18.69 6.53 12.21
CA SER A 413 -19.22 7.41 13.25
C SER A 413 -18.60 8.81 13.18
N ARG A 414 -17.31 8.90 12.86
CA ARG A 414 -16.63 10.20 12.72
C ARG A 414 -16.96 10.91 11.41
N ALA A 415 -17.09 10.20 10.30
CA ALA A 415 -17.54 10.77 9.03
C ALA A 415 -18.95 11.37 9.17
N HIS A 416 -19.85 10.69 9.89
CA HIS A 416 -21.17 11.23 10.22
C HIS A 416 -21.07 12.48 11.09
N ALA A 417 -20.34 12.44 12.21
CA ALA A 417 -20.30 13.52 13.19
C ALA A 417 -19.52 14.76 12.73
N VAL A 418 -18.51 14.61 11.84
CA VAL A 418 -17.59 15.69 11.45
C VAL A 418 -17.89 16.23 10.07
N VAL A 419 -18.11 15.32 9.10
CA VAL A 419 -18.34 15.66 7.68
C VAL A 419 -19.83 15.79 7.38
N GLY A 420 -20.73 15.29 8.27
CA GLY A 420 -22.17 15.33 8.06
C GLY A 420 -22.70 14.26 7.11
N LEU A 421 -21.90 13.24 6.79
CA LEU A 421 -22.35 12.13 5.93
C LEU A 421 -23.47 11.33 6.62
N PRO A 422 -24.58 11.03 5.94
CA PRO A 422 -25.70 10.28 6.54
C PRO A 422 -25.28 8.83 6.81
N LEU A 423 -25.31 8.44 8.09
CA LEU A 423 -24.86 7.12 8.54
C LEU A 423 -25.68 5.99 7.89
N THR A 424 -26.98 6.21 7.71
CA THR A 424 -27.89 5.25 7.06
C THR A 424 -27.45 4.94 5.64
N GLU A 425 -27.13 5.96 4.83
CA GLU A 425 -26.68 5.79 3.45
C GLU A 425 -25.31 5.13 3.37
N MET A 426 -24.41 5.43 4.32
CA MET A 426 -23.12 4.74 4.42
C MET A 426 -23.29 3.25 4.75
N LEU A 427 -24.20 2.90 5.67
CA LEU A 427 -24.50 1.52 6.01
C LEU A 427 -25.20 0.79 4.86
N ASP A 428 -26.12 1.43 4.16
CA ASP A 428 -26.77 0.87 2.98
C ASP A 428 -25.78 0.61 1.84
N ALA A 429 -24.76 1.45 1.69
CA ALA A 429 -23.70 1.25 0.70
C ALA A 429 -22.88 -0.04 0.93
N ILE A 430 -22.75 -0.49 2.20
CA ILE A 430 -21.98 -1.69 2.54
C ILE A 430 -22.85 -2.93 2.78
N ARG A 431 -24.13 -2.77 3.11
CA ARG A 431 -25.05 -3.87 3.46
C ARG A 431 -25.16 -4.91 2.34
N ALA A 432 -25.46 -4.47 1.12
CA ALA A 432 -25.59 -5.38 -0.01
C ALA A 432 -24.29 -6.13 -0.36
N PRO A 433 -23.12 -5.47 -0.45
CA PRO A 433 -21.83 -6.17 -0.59
C PRO A 433 -21.55 -7.18 0.52
N VAL A 434 -21.86 -6.87 1.79
CA VAL A 434 -21.64 -7.81 2.92
C VAL A 434 -22.54 -9.03 2.77
N LEU A 435 -23.85 -8.85 2.52
CA LEU A 435 -24.78 -9.97 2.35
C LEU A 435 -24.39 -10.87 1.16
N ALA A 436 -24.03 -10.25 0.04
CA ALA A 436 -23.58 -10.99 -1.14
C ALA A 436 -22.30 -11.78 -0.88
N ALA A 437 -21.33 -11.19 -0.15
CA ALA A 437 -20.07 -11.86 0.18
C ALA A 437 -20.26 -12.96 1.22
N LEU A 438 -21.13 -12.78 2.22
CA LEU A 438 -21.47 -13.85 3.17
C LEU A 438 -22.15 -15.04 2.47
N ALA A 439 -23.05 -14.80 1.54
CA ALA A 439 -23.67 -15.86 0.76
C ALA A 439 -22.66 -16.57 -0.16
N MET A 440 -21.75 -15.82 -0.79
CA MET A 440 -20.63 -16.39 -1.54
C MET A 440 -19.79 -17.32 -0.65
N VAL A 441 -19.38 -16.86 0.53
CA VAL A 441 -18.60 -17.66 1.48
C VAL A 441 -19.38 -18.89 1.94
N ALA A 442 -20.66 -18.74 2.26
CA ALA A 442 -21.52 -19.84 2.71
C ALA A 442 -21.67 -20.96 1.66
N ILE A 443 -21.51 -20.65 0.38
CA ILE A 443 -21.56 -21.62 -0.72
C ILE A 443 -20.16 -22.16 -1.01
N LEU A 444 -19.15 -21.29 -1.17
CA LEU A 444 -17.81 -21.73 -1.58
C LEU A 444 -17.05 -22.45 -0.48
N PHE A 445 -17.20 -22.05 0.78
CA PHE A 445 -16.43 -22.63 1.87
C PHE A 445 -16.74 -24.14 2.05
N PRO A 446 -18.01 -24.60 2.14
CA PRO A 446 -18.30 -26.04 2.15
C PRO A 446 -17.97 -26.72 0.82
N LEU A 447 -18.12 -26.05 -0.33
CA LEU A 447 -17.76 -26.59 -1.63
C LEU A 447 -16.27 -26.96 -1.68
N GLU A 448 -15.38 -26.03 -1.32
CA GLU A 448 -13.94 -26.30 -1.26
C GLU A 448 -13.61 -27.36 -0.21
N THR A 449 -14.15 -27.22 1.02
CA THR A 449 -13.76 -28.09 2.13
C THR A 449 -14.19 -29.54 1.97
N PHE A 450 -15.36 -29.81 1.37
CA PHE A 450 -15.95 -31.17 1.31
C PHE A 450 -15.99 -31.77 -0.08
N VAL A 451 -15.89 -30.98 -1.15
CA VAL A 451 -16.10 -31.48 -2.52
C VAL A 451 -14.85 -31.29 -3.38
N VAL A 452 -14.32 -30.11 -3.49
CA VAL A 452 -13.25 -29.79 -4.45
C VAL A 452 -11.89 -30.15 -3.90
N GLN A 453 -11.58 -29.75 -2.65
CA GLN A 453 -10.31 -30.01 -1.97
C GLN A 453 -9.11 -29.72 -2.88
N ALA A 454 -9.12 -28.50 -3.48
CA ALA A 454 -8.14 -28.10 -4.48
C ALA A 454 -6.71 -28.18 -3.96
N GLY A 455 -6.51 -27.93 -2.66
CA GLY A 455 -5.21 -27.98 -1.99
C GLY A 455 -4.54 -29.36 -2.01
N ASP A 456 -5.32 -30.43 -2.13
CA ASP A 456 -4.85 -31.83 -2.14
C ASP A 456 -4.56 -32.36 -3.55
N GLN A 457 -4.88 -31.56 -4.57
CA GLN A 457 -4.69 -31.92 -5.97
C GLN A 457 -3.27 -31.61 -6.48
N ALA A 458 -2.90 -32.20 -7.61
CA ALA A 458 -1.68 -31.84 -8.32
C ALA A 458 -1.66 -30.30 -8.59
N THR A 459 -0.53 -29.65 -8.43
CA THR A 459 -0.41 -28.18 -8.44
C THR A 459 -1.11 -27.51 -9.63
N ALA A 460 -0.97 -28.03 -10.84
CA ALA A 460 -1.62 -27.46 -12.03
C ALA A 460 -3.15 -27.62 -11.98
N THR A 461 -3.64 -28.81 -11.62
CA THR A 461 -5.07 -29.09 -11.48
C THR A 461 -5.67 -28.28 -10.34
N GLY A 462 -5.01 -28.25 -9.18
CA GLY A 462 -5.45 -27.49 -8.02
C GLY A 462 -5.54 -25.99 -8.32
N LEU A 463 -4.54 -25.39 -8.97
CA LEU A 463 -4.59 -23.98 -9.39
C LEU A 463 -5.73 -23.70 -10.37
N LEU A 464 -6.03 -24.63 -11.30
CA LEU A 464 -7.16 -24.49 -12.19
C LEU A 464 -8.49 -24.54 -11.42
N LEU A 465 -8.62 -25.47 -10.45
CA LEU A 465 -9.81 -25.57 -9.60
C LEU A 465 -10.01 -24.30 -8.76
N VAL A 466 -8.96 -23.78 -8.11
CA VAL A 466 -9.02 -22.51 -7.37
C VAL A 466 -9.44 -21.35 -8.30
N ALA A 467 -8.94 -21.31 -9.54
CA ALA A 467 -9.34 -20.27 -10.49
C ALA A 467 -10.83 -20.42 -10.91
N LEU A 468 -11.31 -21.64 -11.09
CA LEU A 468 -12.72 -21.91 -11.37
C LEU A 468 -13.61 -21.54 -10.19
N GLU A 469 -13.22 -21.89 -8.97
CA GLU A 469 -13.94 -21.50 -7.75
C GLU A 469 -13.92 -19.99 -7.53
N ALA A 470 -12.80 -19.32 -7.76
CA ALA A 470 -12.73 -17.86 -7.70
C ALA A 470 -13.71 -17.22 -8.71
N THR A 471 -13.76 -17.77 -9.93
CA THR A 471 -14.69 -17.30 -10.98
C THR A 471 -16.15 -17.56 -10.58
N LEU A 472 -16.45 -18.76 -10.09
CA LEU A 472 -17.78 -19.13 -9.59
C LEU A 472 -18.19 -18.22 -8.42
N GLY A 473 -17.29 -18.00 -7.46
CA GLY A 473 -17.54 -17.14 -6.32
C GLY A 473 -17.83 -15.70 -6.71
N LEU A 474 -17.04 -15.16 -7.62
CA LEU A 474 -17.29 -13.82 -8.14
C LEU A 474 -18.60 -13.73 -8.93
N ALA A 475 -18.98 -14.80 -9.65
CA ALA A 475 -20.26 -14.86 -10.35
C ALA A 475 -21.44 -14.92 -9.38
N ILE A 476 -21.37 -15.73 -8.30
CA ILE A 476 -22.35 -15.79 -7.22
C ILE A 476 -22.46 -14.42 -6.54
N TYR A 477 -21.33 -13.83 -6.17
CA TYR A 477 -21.26 -12.50 -5.56
C TYR A 477 -21.95 -11.44 -6.43
N ALA A 478 -21.59 -11.39 -7.72
CA ALA A 478 -22.16 -10.43 -8.66
C ALA A 478 -23.66 -10.68 -8.90
N GLY A 479 -24.10 -11.92 -8.97
CA GLY A 479 -25.50 -12.31 -9.14
C GLY A 479 -26.37 -11.86 -7.95
N ILE A 480 -25.91 -12.15 -6.73
CA ILE A 480 -26.62 -11.74 -5.51
C ILE A 480 -26.61 -10.21 -5.36
N LEU A 481 -25.48 -9.57 -5.65
CA LEU A 481 -25.38 -8.11 -5.62
C LEU A 481 -26.33 -7.46 -6.62
N HIS A 482 -26.48 -8.04 -7.82
CA HIS A 482 -27.44 -7.56 -8.82
C HIS A 482 -28.89 -7.72 -8.36
N ALA A 483 -29.21 -8.83 -7.68
CA ALA A 483 -30.54 -9.06 -7.12
C ALA A 483 -30.87 -8.07 -5.98
N LEU A 484 -29.89 -7.74 -5.12
CA LEU A 484 -30.07 -6.81 -3.99
C LEU A 484 -30.06 -5.34 -4.42
N VAL A 485 -29.30 -4.97 -5.44
CA VAL A 485 -29.17 -3.59 -5.95
C VAL A 485 -29.28 -3.62 -7.48
N PRO A 486 -30.49 -3.67 -8.03
CA PRO A 486 -30.72 -3.60 -9.48
C PRO A 486 -30.15 -2.30 -10.05
N GLY A 487 -29.37 -2.39 -11.13
CA GLY A 487 -28.71 -1.22 -11.75
C GLY A 487 -27.20 -1.13 -11.52
N THR A 488 -26.65 -1.77 -10.50
CA THR A 488 -25.21 -1.78 -10.23
C THR A 488 -24.40 -2.30 -11.44
N LEU A 489 -24.85 -3.38 -12.09
CA LEU A 489 -24.22 -3.93 -13.28
C LEU A 489 -24.30 -3.00 -14.49
N ALA A 490 -25.41 -2.28 -14.66
CA ALA A 490 -25.56 -1.30 -15.74
C ALA A 490 -24.61 -0.12 -15.54
N GLU A 491 -24.49 0.38 -14.30
CA GLU A 491 -23.54 1.44 -13.94
C GLU A 491 -22.09 0.98 -14.14
N PHE A 492 -21.76 -0.26 -13.77
CA PHE A 492 -20.43 -0.84 -14.00
C PHE A 492 -20.09 -0.93 -15.49
N ARG A 493 -21.01 -1.45 -16.32
CA ARG A 493 -20.82 -1.50 -17.78
C ARG A 493 -20.65 -0.11 -18.38
N TYR A 494 -21.41 0.87 -17.90
CA TYR A 494 -21.28 2.26 -18.33
C TYR A 494 -19.89 2.83 -17.99
N LEU A 495 -19.41 2.62 -16.75
CA LEU A 495 -18.12 3.11 -16.30
C LEU A 495 -16.96 2.45 -17.08
N VAL A 496 -16.98 1.12 -17.22
CA VAL A 496 -15.97 0.36 -17.99
C VAL A 496 -16.00 0.78 -19.47
N GLY A 497 -17.15 0.90 -20.07
CA GLY A 497 -17.29 1.35 -21.47
C GLY A 497 -16.76 2.76 -21.69
N ARG A 498 -16.95 3.66 -20.71
CA ARG A 498 -16.42 5.03 -20.76
C ARG A 498 -14.89 5.08 -20.60
N MET A 499 -14.33 4.22 -19.74
CA MET A 499 -12.88 4.08 -19.57
C MET A 499 -12.25 3.55 -20.86
N TRP A 500 -12.84 2.54 -21.48
CA TRP A 500 -12.35 1.97 -22.74
C TRP A 500 -12.40 2.96 -23.91
N LYS A 501 -13.48 3.73 -24.01
CA LYS A 501 -13.58 4.79 -25.05
C LYS A 501 -12.52 5.89 -24.87
N ARG A 502 -12.13 6.22 -23.63
CA ARG A 502 -11.06 7.19 -23.34
C ARG A 502 -9.64 6.63 -23.56
N SER A 503 -9.47 5.32 -23.57
CA SER A 503 -8.17 4.65 -23.80
C SER A 503 -7.87 4.40 -25.28
N ARG A 504 -8.83 4.63 -26.19
CA ARG A 504 -8.53 4.63 -27.63
C ARG A 504 -7.95 5.99 -27.98
N PRO A 505 -6.71 6.06 -28.50
CA PRO A 505 -6.23 7.29 -29.13
C PRO A 505 -7.16 7.58 -30.30
N ASP A 506 -7.69 8.81 -30.37
CA ASP A 506 -8.48 9.30 -31.48
C ASP A 506 -7.65 9.21 -32.78
N GLY A 507 -7.68 8.05 -33.40
CA GLY A 507 -7.38 7.91 -34.82
C GLY A 507 -8.66 8.17 -35.59
N GLU A 508 -8.69 9.29 -36.29
CA GLU A 508 -9.73 9.83 -37.16
C GLU A 508 -10.41 11.09 -36.63
N MET A 509 -9.60 12.16 -36.56
CA MET A 509 -10.13 13.50 -36.71
C MET A 509 -9.83 13.98 -38.17
N SER A 510 -10.40 13.25 -39.14
CA SER A 510 -10.43 13.66 -40.53
C SER A 510 -11.87 13.61 -41.02
N ASP A 511 -12.70 14.54 -40.56
CA ASP A 511 -13.87 15.05 -41.30
C ASP A 511 -14.45 16.25 -40.53
N ARG A 512 -13.71 17.33 -40.50
CA ARG A 512 -14.33 18.66 -40.41
C ARG A 512 -14.42 19.19 -41.83
N PRO A 513 -15.63 19.49 -42.34
CA PRO A 513 -15.74 20.13 -43.66
C PRO A 513 -15.00 21.46 -43.59
N ARG A 514 -14.02 21.62 -44.48
CA ARG A 514 -13.35 22.90 -44.73
C ARG A 514 -14.41 23.92 -45.11
N MET A 515 -14.74 24.84 -44.22
CA MET A 515 -15.46 26.05 -44.59
C MET A 515 -14.57 26.82 -45.58
N SER A 516 -14.98 26.86 -46.80
CA SER A 516 -14.39 27.68 -47.88
C SER A 516 -14.43 29.16 -47.51
N PRO A 517 -13.36 29.91 -47.70
CA PRO A 517 -13.40 31.38 -47.64
C PRO A 517 -13.95 31.92 -48.95
N GLY A 518 -15.15 32.41 -48.93
CA GLY A 518 -15.74 33.03 -50.11
C GLY A 518 -16.96 33.86 -49.80
N LEU A 519 -16.77 35.15 -49.73
CA LEU A 519 -17.53 36.23 -50.35
C LEU A 519 -17.52 37.47 -49.48
N SER A 520 -16.61 38.35 -49.83
CA SER A 520 -16.69 39.79 -49.58
C SER A 520 -17.97 40.33 -50.27
N ALA A 521 -18.93 40.84 -49.49
CA ALA A 521 -19.99 41.68 -50.02
C ALA A 521 -19.87 43.07 -49.41
N THR A 522 -19.39 43.97 -50.21
CA THR A 522 -19.57 45.42 -50.15
C THR A 522 -21.06 45.75 -49.97
N VAL A 523 -21.39 46.53 -48.93
CA VAL A 523 -22.59 47.40 -48.94
C VAL A 523 -22.16 48.78 -48.51
N ARG A 524 -22.40 49.69 -49.42
CA ARG A 524 -22.28 51.16 -49.30
C ARG A 524 -23.42 51.71 -48.42
N SER A 525 -23.05 52.75 -47.69
CA SER A 525 -23.77 54.00 -47.40
C SER A 525 -25.29 54.02 -47.41
N GLY A 526 -25.89 54.51 -46.32
CA GLY A 526 -27.17 55.08 -46.08
C GLY A 526 -27.24 55.55 -44.65
#